data_1f71494aeffbb2a3493909f1fc0177b4
#
_entry.id   1f71494aeffbb2a3493909f1fc0177b4
#
_cell.length_a   1.000
_cell.length_b   1.000
_cell.length_c   1.000
_cell.angle_alpha   90.00
_cell.angle_beta   90.00
_cell.angle_gamma   90.00
#
_symmetry.space_group_name_H-M   'P 1'
#
loop_
_entity.id
_entity.type
_entity.pdbx_description
1 polymer ?
#
loop_
_entity_poly.entity_id
_entity_poly.type
_entity_poly.pdbx_seq_one_letter_code
_entity_poly.pdbx_strand_id
1 'polypeptide(L)'
;MSNNERLLITLPDGTKVEIGGDHLPVTTGFPENLPKLYLNPEKGSKLDIIRIYYVISELNLIVDECGRKAKKKDIFQVLGYIFNTDFSNYSSDLSSSLADGSSMKKHLRIFEDMVEKMKSIFNLR
;
A
#
# COMPACT_ATOMS: atom_id res chain seq x y z
N MET A 1 27.13 -17.96 -14.74
CA MET A 1 26.55 -18.31 -14.65
C MET A 1 26.45 -18.31 -14.37
N SER A 2 26.30 -17.65 -14.30
CA SER A 2 25.83 -17.76 -14.12
C SER A 2 25.52 -17.81 -13.65
N ASN A 3 25.85 -17.32 -13.67
CA ASN A 3 25.26 -17.39 -13.51
C ASN A 3 24.96 -17.22 -12.94
N ASN A 4 25.72 -16.41 -12.67
CA ASN A 4 25.09 -16.46 -12.35
C ASN A 4 24.73 -17.02 -12.29
N GLU A 5 25.34 -17.52 -11.95
CA GLU A 5 24.58 -18.20 -12.21
C GLU A 5 23.63 -18.39 -12.08
N ARG A 6 23.82 -18.30 -12.57
CA ARG A 6 22.45 -18.28 -12.69
C ARG A 6 21.94 -19.58 -12.96
N LEU A 7 20.91 -20.01 -12.27
CA LEU A 7 20.25 -21.26 -12.50
C LEU A 7 19.02 -20.97 -13.32
N LEU A 8 18.89 -21.64 -14.42
CA LEU A 8 17.71 -21.46 -15.24
C LEU A 8 16.80 -22.66 -15.03
N ILE A 9 15.64 -22.40 -14.51
CA ILE A 9 14.67 -23.44 -14.25
C ILE A 9 13.53 -23.30 -15.23
N THR A 10 13.16 -24.39 -15.89
CA THR A 10 12.00 -24.38 -16.75
C THR A 10 10.85 -24.99 -16.00
N LEU A 11 9.80 -24.22 -15.85
CA LEU A 11 8.62 -24.70 -15.15
C LEU A 11 7.80 -25.60 -16.06
N PRO A 12 6.88 -26.36 -15.48
CA PRO A 12 6.07 -27.28 -16.29
C PRO A 12 5.31 -26.61 -17.42
N ASP A 13 4.97 -25.35 -17.23
CA ASP A 13 4.21 -24.63 -18.26
C ASP A 13 5.12 -24.01 -19.32
N GLY A 14 6.42 -24.29 -19.25
CA GLY A 14 7.34 -23.74 -20.22
C GLY A 14 7.99 -22.45 -19.82
N THR A 15 7.57 -21.85 -18.72
CA THR A 15 8.15 -20.61 -18.24
C THR A 15 9.57 -20.89 -17.75
N LYS A 16 10.49 -20.02 -18.07
CA LYS A 16 11.85 -20.15 -17.59
C LYS A 16 12.13 -19.12 -16.52
N VAL A 17 12.69 -19.58 -15.42
CA VAL A 17 13.00 -18.73 -14.29
C VAL A 17 14.46 -18.84 -14.00
N GLU A 18 15.12 -17.71 -13.94
CA GLU A 18 16.51 -17.67 -13.54
C GLU A 18 16.60 -17.41 -12.07
N ILE A 19 17.30 -18.27 -11.40
CA ILE A 19 17.41 -18.10 -10.00
C ILE A 19 18.85 -17.94 -9.67
N GLY A 20 19.06 -17.21 -8.83
CA GLY A 20 20.28 -16.99 -8.50
C GLY A 20 20.65 -15.87 -8.61
N GLY A 21 21.25 -15.65 -8.67
CA GLY A 21 21.36 -14.63 -8.81
C GLY A 21 20.29 -13.95 -8.67
N ASP A 22 19.63 -13.90 -8.81
CA ASP A 22 18.54 -13.26 -8.74
C ASP A 22 17.49 -13.67 -9.05
N HIS A 23 17.20 -13.94 -8.98
CA HIS A 23 16.18 -14.28 -9.27
C HIS A 23 15.16 -13.70 -9.39
N LEU A 24 15.10 -13.44 -8.92
CA LEU A 24 14.04 -13.02 -8.94
C LEU A 24 13.97 -11.80 -9.49
N PRO A 25 13.29 -11.64 -10.42
CA PRO A 25 13.18 -10.45 -11.08
C PRO A 25 12.65 -9.48 -10.18
N VAL A 26 13.41 -8.72 -9.75
CA VAL A 26 12.96 -7.70 -9.07
C VAL A 26 12.56 -6.66 -9.94
N THR A 27 11.33 -6.48 -10.10
CA THR A 27 10.93 -5.38 -10.83
C THR A 27 11.11 -4.20 -10.00
N THR A 28 11.74 -3.27 -10.53
CA THR A 28 11.97 -2.05 -9.84
C THR A 28 10.85 -1.08 -9.99
N GLY A 29 9.81 -1.43 -10.71
CA GLY A 29 8.70 -0.52 -10.89
C GLY A 29 7.41 -1.25 -11.03
N PHE A 30 6.35 -0.49 -11.16
CA PHE A 30 5.04 -1.04 -11.36
C PHE A 30 4.99 -1.72 -12.72
N PRO A 31 4.34 -2.88 -12.82
CA PRO A 31 4.23 -3.55 -14.12
C PRO A 31 3.60 -2.64 -15.17
N GLU A 32 4.13 -2.66 -16.37
CA GLU A 32 3.67 -1.74 -17.41
C GLU A 32 2.27 -2.04 -17.88
N ASN A 33 1.82 -3.28 -17.72
CA ASN A 33 0.50 -3.66 -18.22
C ASN A 33 -0.61 -3.37 -17.23
N LEU A 34 -0.29 -2.78 -16.09
CA LEU A 34 -1.31 -2.41 -15.12
C LEU A 34 -1.66 -0.94 -15.27
N PRO A 35 -2.92 -0.59 -15.04
CA PRO A 35 -3.29 0.81 -15.10
C PRO A 35 -2.63 1.58 -13.98
N LYS A 36 -2.39 2.85 -14.22
CA LYS A 36 -1.83 3.72 -13.20
C LYS A 36 -2.96 4.45 -12.51
N LEU A 37 -2.91 4.45 -11.19
CA LEU A 37 -3.93 5.09 -10.38
C LEU A 37 -3.34 6.27 -9.63
N TYR A 38 -4.17 7.23 -9.33
CA TYR A 38 -3.75 8.43 -8.62
C TYR A 38 -4.80 8.77 -7.58
N LEU A 39 -4.38 9.47 -6.54
CA LEU A 39 -5.34 9.95 -5.57
C LEU A 39 -6.12 11.10 -6.17
N ASN A 40 -7.39 11.24 -5.73
CA ASN A 40 -8.25 12.31 -6.22
C ASN A 40 -7.79 13.62 -5.58
N PRO A 41 -7.26 14.57 -6.37
CA PRO A 41 -6.70 15.80 -5.79
C PRO A 41 -7.74 16.72 -5.19
N GLU A 42 -9.01 16.50 -5.50
CA GLU A 42 -10.06 17.38 -5.00
C GLU A 42 -10.61 16.97 -3.65
N LYS A 43 -10.06 15.91 -3.04
CA LYS A 43 -10.65 15.34 -1.85
C LYS A 43 -9.74 15.26 -0.65
N GLY A 44 -8.63 15.91 -0.65
CA GLY A 44 -7.69 15.76 0.47
C GLY A 44 -7.31 14.30 0.71
N SER A 45 -7.24 13.54 -0.36
CA SER A 45 -7.18 12.09 -0.27
C SER A 45 -5.90 11.56 0.34
N LYS A 46 -4.81 12.29 0.22
CA LYS A 46 -3.54 11.78 0.74
C LYS A 46 -3.61 11.53 2.23
N LEU A 47 -4.12 12.50 2.99
CA LEU A 47 -4.20 12.34 4.44
C LEU A 47 -5.22 11.28 4.83
N ASP A 48 -6.31 11.20 4.07
CA ASP A 48 -7.31 10.16 4.31
C ASP A 48 -6.71 8.77 4.09
N ILE A 49 -5.92 8.59 3.03
CA ILE A 49 -5.27 7.32 2.78
C ILE A 49 -4.29 7.00 3.91
N ILE A 50 -3.56 8.01 4.38
CA ILE A 50 -2.64 7.80 5.50
C ILE A 50 -3.42 7.33 6.73
N ARG A 51 -4.54 7.97 7.05
CA ARG A 51 -5.34 7.58 8.20
C ARG A 51 -5.84 6.14 8.07
N ILE A 52 -6.37 5.81 6.90
CA ILE A 52 -6.93 4.48 6.67
C ILE A 52 -5.87 3.40 6.81
N TYR A 53 -4.75 3.57 6.16
CA TYR A 53 -3.74 2.52 6.18
C TYR A 53 -2.94 2.48 7.46
N TYR A 54 -2.90 3.58 8.19
CA TYR A 54 -2.31 3.55 9.52
C TYR A 54 -3.14 2.64 10.42
N VAL A 55 -4.48 2.78 10.35
CA VAL A 55 -5.37 1.92 11.13
C VAL A 55 -5.29 0.47 10.66
N ILE A 56 -5.24 0.26 9.36
CA ILE A 56 -5.10 -1.08 8.82
C ILE A 56 -3.83 -1.74 9.36
N SER A 57 -2.74 -0.97 9.42
CA SER A 57 -1.50 -1.48 9.98
C SER A 57 -1.66 -1.85 11.45
N GLU A 58 -2.34 -1.00 12.21
CA GLU A 58 -2.55 -1.27 13.62
C GLU A 58 -3.44 -2.49 13.85
N LEU A 59 -4.31 -2.78 12.92
CA LEU A 59 -5.18 -3.95 13.01
C LEU A 59 -4.50 -5.23 12.51
N ASN A 60 -3.25 -5.14 12.11
CA ASN A 60 -2.46 -6.30 11.67
C ASN A 60 -3.06 -6.99 10.45
N LEU A 61 -3.64 -6.20 9.55
CA LEU A 61 -4.27 -6.76 8.35
C LEU A 61 -3.30 -7.01 7.21
N ILE A 62 -2.07 -6.51 7.32
CA ILE A 62 -1.07 -6.67 6.28
C ILE A 62 0.18 -7.29 6.88
N VAL A 63 0.68 -8.33 6.23
CA VAL A 63 1.90 -9.00 6.69
C VAL A 63 2.96 -8.89 5.59
N ASP A 64 4.21 -9.09 5.99
CA ASP A 64 5.30 -9.09 5.03
C ASP A 64 5.43 -10.49 4.41
N GLU A 65 6.45 -10.66 3.58
CA GLU A 65 6.62 -11.91 2.87
C GLU A 65 6.92 -13.08 3.80
N CYS A 66 7.31 -12.80 5.03
CA CYS A 66 7.56 -13.84 6.03
C CYS A 66 6.36 -14.11 6.91
N GLY A 67 5.24 -13.43 6.66
CA GLY A 67 4.04 -13.61 7.47
C GLY A 67 4.00 -12.80 8.74
N ARG A 68 4.95 -11.87 8.92
CA ARG A 68 4.99 -11.02 10.11
C ARG A 68 4.32 -9.69 9.81
N LYS A 69 3.91 -9.00 10.85
CA LYS A 69 3.27 -7.70 10.69
C LYS A 69 4.15 -6.80 9.81
N ALA A 70 3.56 -6.27 8.76
CA ALA A 70 4.28 -5.38 7.87
C ALA A 70 4.60 -4.07 8.57
N LYS A 71 5.77 -3.52 8.28
CA LYS A 71 6.16 -2.24 8.83
C LYS A 71 5.39 -1.14 8.15
N LYS A 72 4.99 -0.12 8.91
CA LYS A 72 4.27 1.01 8.33
C LYS A 72 5.06 1.66 7.21
N LYS A 73 6.36 1.79 7.39
CA LYS A 73 7.22 2.36 6.38
C LYS A 73 7.09 1.61 5.05
N ASP A 74 7.07 0.28 5.13
CA ASP A 74 6.98 -0.53 3.93
C ASP A 74 5.61 -0.42 3.28
N ILE A 75 4.57 -0.39 4.11
CA ILE A 75 3.21 -0.24 3.60
C ILE A 75 3.08 1.05 2.82
N PHE A 76 3.56 2.16 3.39
CA PHE A 76 3.41 3.44 2.72
C PHE A 76 4.32 3.58 1.51
N GLN A 77 5.45 2.87 1.51
CA GLN A 77 6.28 2.83 0.32
C GLN A 77 5.57 2.15 -0.83
N VAL A 78 4.90 1.02 -0.55
CA VAL A 78 4.14 0.32 -1.58
C VAL A 78 2.97 1.16 -2.07
N LEU A 79 2.28 1.83 -1.15
CA LEU A 79 1.17 2.69 -1.53
C LEU A 79 1.64 3.84 -2.42
N GLY A 80 2.87 4.30 -2.20
CA GLY A 80 3.45 5.32 -3.07
C GLY A 80 3.57 4.85 -4.51
N TYR A 81 3.92 3.59 -4.70
CA TYR A 81 3.95 3.02 -6.03
C TYR A 81 2.56 2.90 -6.62
N ILE A 82 1.61 2.43 -5.82
CA ILE A 82 0.26 2.20 -6.32
C ILE A 82 -0.40 3.49 -6.76
N PHE A 83 -0.23 4.56 -5.98
CA PHE A 83 -0.93 5.81 -6.25
C PHE A 83 -0.04 6.91 -6.82
N ASN A 84 1.20 6.58 -7.16
CA ASN A 84 2.16 7.57 -7.67
C ASN A 84 2.22 8.80 -6.78
N THR A 85 2.32 8.57 -5.48
CA THR A 85 2.30 9.61 -4.47
C THR A 85 3.44 9.35 -3.49
N ASP A 86 4.05 10.41 -3.01
CA ASP A 86 5.11 10.28 -2.02
C ASP A 86 4.50 10.27 -0.63
N PHE A 87 4.53 9.12 0.03
CA PHE A 87 4.04 8.98 1.39
C PHE A 87 5.17 8.94 2.42
N SER A 88 6.39 9.32 2.04
CA SER A 88 7.52 9.19 2.94
C SER A 88 7.35 10.00 4.23
N ASN A 89 6.53 11.04 4.20
CA ASN A 89 6.27 11.86 5.38
C ASN A 89 4.99 11.49 6.11
N TYR A 90 4.52 10.26 5.95
CA TYR A 90 3.22 9.86 6.50
C TYR A 90 3.13 10.11 8.01
N SER A 91 4.19 9.85 8.73
CA SER A 91 4.16 9.99 10.18
C SER A 91 4.03 11.45 10.61
N SER A 92 4.84 12.32 10.01
CA SER A 92 4.76 13.74 10.36
C SER A 92 3.47 14.37 9.84
N ASP A 93 2.99 13.92 8.67
CA ASP A 93 1.73 14.44 8.15
C ASP A 93 0.58 14.11 9.10
N LEU A 94 0.55 12.88 9.61
CA LEU A 94 -0.49 12.48 10.55
C LEU A 94 -0.36 13.24 11.86
N SER A 95 0.87 13.34 12.39
CA SER A 95 1.11 14.06 13.64
C SER A 95 0.72 15.52 13.53
N SER A 96 1.05 16.15 12.41
CA SER A 96 0.69 17.56 12.22
C SER A 96 -0.81 17.76 12.21
N SER A 97 -1.54 16.85 11.58
CA SER A 97 -2.98 16.97 11.54
C SER A 97 -3.60 16.79 12.92
N LEU A 98 -2.98 16.00 13.79
CA LEU A 98 -3.49 15.82 15.14
C LEU A 98 -3.13 16.98 16.04
N ALA A 99 -2.01 17.65 15.75
CA ALA A 99 -1.50 18.69 16.61
C ALA A 99 -2.13 20.06 16.35
N ASP A 100 -2.87 20.23 15.28
CA ASP A 100 -3.37 21.55 14.91
C ASP A 100 -4.66 21.92 15.63
N GLY A 101 -5.06 21.15 16.63
CA GLY A 101 -6.26 21.49 17.39
C GLY A 101 -7.54 21.04 16.75
N SER A 102 -7.45 20.28 15.67
CA SER A 102 -8.65 19.77 15.02
C SER A 102 -9.42 18.85 15.93
N SER A 103 -10.74 18.87 15.79
CA SER A 103 -11.57 18.00 16.59
C SER A 103 -11.41 16.56 16.18
N MET A 104 -11.67 15.67 17.11
CA MET A 104 -11.65 14.24 16.81
C MET A 104 -12.58 13.90 15.66
N LYS A 105 -13.67 14.61 15.53
CA LYS A 105 -14.63 14.40 14.46
C LYS A 105 -13.98 14.54 13.09
N LYS A 106 -13.11 15.53 12.94
CA LYS A 106 -12.42 15.74 11.66
C LYS A 106 -11.55 14.53 11.29
N HIS A 107 -10.91 13.93 12.28
CA HIS A 107 -10.03 12.80 12.02
C HIS A 107 -10.81 11.52 11.77
N LEU A 108 -12.03 11.42 12.29
CA LEU A 108 -12.83 10.23 12.12
C LEU A 108 -13.74 10.29 10.90
N ARG A 109 -13.82 11.44 10.26
CA ARG A 109 -14.78 11.64 9.16
C ARG A 109 -14.65 10.58 8.07
N ILE A 110 -13.43 10.29 7.64
CA ILE A 110 -13.26 9.33 6.54
C ILE A 110 -13.75 7.94 6.96
N PHE A 111 -13.54 7.57 8.22
CA PHE A 111 -13.98 6.26 8.69
C PHE A 111 -15.50 6.21 8.80
N GLU A 112 -16.12 7.30 9.21
CA GLU A 112 -17.58 7.37 9.26
C GLU A 112 -18.15 7.30 7.85
N ASP A 113 -17.53 7.99 6.91
CA ASP A 113 -17.96 7.93 5.52
C ASP A 113 -17.87 6.50 4.99
N MET A 114 -16.81 5.80 5.35
CA MET A 114 -16.63 4.42 4.93
C MET A 114 -17.71 3.51 5.49
N VAL A 115 -18.06 3.71 6.77
CA VAL A 115 -19.12 2.92 7.39
C VAL A 115 -20.46 3.18 6.70
N GLU A 116 -20.78 4.46 6.47
CA GLU A 116 -22.04 4.80 5.82
C GLU A 116 -22.08 4.26 4.39
N LYS A 117 -20.96 4.31 3.68
CA LYS A 117 -20.90 3.78 2.34
C LYS A 117 -21.11 2.27 2.35
N MET A 118 -20.53 1.58 3.31
CA MET A 118 -20.70 0.14 3.42
C MET A 118 -22.17 -0.20 3.67
N LYS A 119 -22.83 0.55 4.55
CA LYS A 119 -24.25 0.32 4.79
C LYS A 119 -25.06 0.51 3.52
N SER A 120 -24.75 1.54 2.76
CA SER A 120 -25.44 1.83 1.52
C SER A 120 -25.26 0.72 0.50
N ILE A 121 -24.01 0.25 0.35
CA ILE A 121 -23.70 -0.77 -0.64
C ILE A 121 -24.47 -2.06 -0.34
N PHE A 122 -24.55 -2.44 0.92
CA PHE A 122 -25.13 -3.71 1.30
C PHE A 122 -26.53 -3.58 1.87
N ASN A 123 -27.14 -2.40 1.77
CA ASN A 123 -28.49 -2.17 2.32
C ASN A 123 -28.58 -2.50 3.80
N LEU A 124 -27.53 -2.24 4.52
CA LEU A 124 -27.52 -2.50 5.96
C LEU A 124 -28.23 -1.35 6.68
N ARG A 125 -28.91 -1.66 7.78
CA ARG A 125 -29.62 -0.64 8.56
C ARG A 125 -28.98 -0.43 9.90
#